data_9444c1b0dbd0c315af66f83eb6a30bc5
#
_entry.id   9444c1b0dbd0c315af66f83eb6a30bc5
#
_cell.length_a   1.000
_cell.length_b   1.000
_cell.length_c   1.000
_cell.angle_alpha   90.00
_cell.angle_beta   90.00
_cell.angle_gamma   90.00
#
_symmetry.space_group_name_H-M   'P 1'
#
loop_
_entity.id
_entity.type
_entity.pdbx_description
1 polymer ?
#
loop_
_entity_poly.entity_id
_entity_poly.type
_entity_poly.pdbx_seq_one_letter_code
_entity_poly.pdbx_strand_id
1 'polypeptide(L)'
;MGIIRYADDFIVTAKSEQDILNALAVIEEWMKSRNLELSGEKTFVVRIDEGFNFLGYNVRQYKGKTLIKPSKDKVLSFCKEIGKTITALNGAAQESVISKLNPILRGFANYYRNGVSKETFSYIHYRVWQYLWRWAKRRHPKKPTSWVKKTYFHNRDTRRWVFGCYTKDRRGNNKFLELFNVPSTPIIRHVKVTGTASPDDGSLKEYWEKRHKSMGKQQWSKSSKYELVAKNQNYKCPICGEYLCNGEKIETHHILPVAQGGLDDISNIKHLHSSCHKQVHSKSKLDGWK
;
A
#
# COMPACT_ATOMS: atom_id res chain seq x y z
N MET A 1 -12.85 21.84 18.21
CA MET A 1 -13.33 21.51 16.86
C MET A 1 -12.14 21.21 15.96
N GLY A 2 -12.23 20.25 15.05
CA GLY A 2 -11.20 19.93 14.07
C GLY A 2 -11.80 19.69 12.70
N ILE A 3 -11.07 20.04 11.63
CA ILE A 3 -11.44 19.77 10.25
C ILE A 3 -10.34 18.95 9.57
N ILE A 4 -10.72 17.94 8.81
CA ILE A 4 -9.84 17.12 7.97
C ILE A 4 -10.43 17.13 6.57
N ARG A 5 -9.65 17.56 5.59
CA ARG A 5 -10.10 17.65 4.20
C ARG A 5 -9.20 16.86 3.27
N TYR A 6 -9.81 16.22 2.29
CA TYR A 6 -9.13 15.58 1.16
C TYR A 6 -9.95 15.84 -0.12
N ALA A 7 -9.43 16.69 -0.99
CA ALA A 7 -10.15 17.21 -2.17
C ALA A 7 -11.54 17.76 -1.80
N ASP A 8 -12.60 17.15 -2.30
CA ASP A 8 -14.00 17.53 -2.05
C ASP A 8 -14.58 16.88 -0.78
N ASP A 9 -13.95 15.82 -0.28
CA ASP A 9 -14.37 15.13 0.92
C ASP A 9 -13.76 15.79 2.17
N PHE A 10 -14.59 16.04 3.20
CA PHE A 10 -14.09 16.56 4.47
C PHE A 10 -14.85 15.97 5.67
N ILE A 11 -14.22 16.04 6.83
CA ILE A 11 -14.77 15.64 8.12
C ILE A 11 -14.62 16.81 9.08
N VAL A 12 -15.67 17.11 9.82
CA VAL A 12 -15.63 18.02 10.98
C VAL A 12 -15.80 17.20 12.24
N THR A 13 -15.00 17.46 13.25
CA THR A 13 -15.06 16.80 14.55
C THR A 13 -15.26 17.80 15.67
N ALA A 14 -16.18 17.52 16.59
CA ALA A 14 -16.39 18.33 17.79
C ALA A 14 -16.67 17.44 19.01
N LYS A 15 -16.80 18.07 20.19
CA LYS A 15 -17.08 17.36 21.44
C LYS A 15 -18.57 17.13 21.66
N SER A 16 -19.42 18.01 21.13
CA SER A 16 -20.87 17.94 21.25
C SER A 16 -21.55 17.96 19.88
N GLU A 17 -22.76 17.43 19.82
CA GLU A 17 -23.60 17.46 18.62
C GLU A 17 -24.01 18.93 18.28
N GLN A 18 -24.27 19.75 19.28
CA GLN A 18 -24.61 21.17 19.05
C GLN A 18 -23.48 21.92 18.35
N ASP A 19 -22.19 21.64 18.70
CA ASP A 19 -21.05 22.25 18.02
C ASP A 19 -20.99 21.81 16.55
N ILE A 20 -21.33 20.56 16.25
CA ILE A 20 -21.38 20.06 14.86
C ILE A 20 -22.49 20.75 14.07
N LEU A 21 -23.68 20.89 14.63
CA LEU A 21 -24.80 21.58 13.98
C LEU A 21 -24.48 23.05 13.72
N ASN A 22 -23.88 23.73 14.68
CA ASN A 22 -23.41 25.12 14.50
C ASN A 22 -22.36 25.20 13.37
N ALA A 23 -21.40 24.27 13.34
CA ALA A 23 -20.40 24.23 12.28
C ALA A 23 -21.03 23.95 10.90
N LEU A 24 -22.02 23.08 10.84
CA LEU A 24 -22.75 22.76 9.61
C LEU A 24 -23.41 24.02 9.04
N ALA A 25 -24.12 24.79 9.87
CA ALA A 25 -24.76 26.02 9.44
C ALA A 25 -23.77 27.07 8.86
N VAL A 26 -22.61 27.24 9.53
CA VAL A 26 -21.55 28.13 9.06
C VAL A 26 -20.95 27.65 7.73
N ILE A 27 -20.76 26.34 7.58
CA ILE A 27 -20.22 25.75 6.34
C ILE A 27 -21.22 25.91 5.19
N GLU A 28 -22.51 25.68 5.43
CA GLU A 28 -23.56 25.85 4.41
C GLU A 28 -23.64 27.31 3.92
N GLU A 29 -23.62 28.28 4.84
CA GLU A 29 -23.61 29.70 4.49
C GLU A 29 -22.36 30.07 3.67
N TRP A 30 -21.18 29.60 4.10
CA TRP A 30 -19.92 29.82 3.38
C TRP A 30 -19.92 29.21 2.00
N MET A 31 -20.50 28.03 1.81
CA MET A 31 -20.60 27.35 0.51
C MET A 31 -21.60 28.06 -0.40
N LYS A 32 -22.78 28.45 0.12
CA LYS A 32 -23.80 29.21 -0.62
C LYS A 32 -23.24 30.51 -1.21
N SER A 33 -22.39 31.22 -0.46
CA SER A 33 -21.74 32.45 -0.94
C SER A 33 -20.80 32.23 -2.15
N ARG A 34 -20.50 30.96 -2.47
CA ARG A 34 -19.62 30.52 -3.59
C ARG A 34 -20.34 29.66 -4.62
N ASN A 35 -21.67 29.66 -4.59
CA ASN A 35 -22.52 28.80 -5.42
C ASN A 35 -22.17 27.30 -5.33
N LEU A 36 -21.82 26.85 -4.11
CA LEU A 36 -21.56 25.46 -3.80
C LEU A 36 -22.61 24.96 -2.80
N GLU A 37 -22.93 23.67 -2.87
CA GLU A 37 -23.90 23.02 -1.99
C GLU A 37 -23.33 21.74 -1.39
N LEU A 38 -23.74 21.42 -0.15
CA LEU A 38 -23.48 20.13 0.45
C LEU A 38 -24.43 19.08 -0.15
N SER A 39 -23.89 17.91 -0.48
CA SER A 39 -24.72 16.79 -0.89
C SER A 39 -25.47 16.23 0.33
N GLY A 40 -26.78 16.41 0.38
CA GLY A 40 -27.62 15.89 1.46
C GLY A 40 -27.55 14.35 1.62
N GLU A 41 -27.34 13.63 0.51
CA GLU A 41 -27.20 12.17 0.53
C GLU A 41 -25.84 11.69 1.09
N LYS A 42 -24.81 12.56 1.10
CA LYS A 42 -23.44 12.22 1.51
C LYS A 42 -23.01 12.91 2.80
N THR A 43 -23.80 13.85 3.31
CA THR A 43 -23.51 14.59 4.54
C THR A 43 -24.24 13.97 5.71
N PHE A 44 -23.49 13.48 6.69
CA PHE A 44 -24.04 12.79 7.86
C PHE A 44 -23.44 13.34 9.13
N VAL A 45 -24.28 13.55 10.14
CA VAL A 45 -23.84 13.76 11.53
C VAL A 45 -23.95 12.41 12.25
N VAL A 46 -22.82 11.90 12.72
CA VAL A 46 -22.74 10.57 13.35
C VAL A 46 -21.88 10.60 14.60
N ARG A 47 -22.19 9.74 15.55
CA ARG A 47 -21.37 9.53 16.75
C ARG A 47 -20.19 8.64 16.42
N ILE A 48 -19.05 8.92 17.04
CA ILE A 48 -17.81 8.18 16.79
C ILE A 48 -17.89 6.70 17.24
N ASP A 49 -18.76 6.36 18.16
CA ASP A 49 -19.01 4.98 18.60
C ASP A 49 -19.86 4.18 17.60
N GLU A 50 -20.67 4.84 16.79
CA GLU A 50 -21.35 4.24 15.63
C GLU A 50 -20.38 4.04 14.46
N GLY A 51 -19.47 5.01 14.26
CA GLY A 51 -18.45 5.02 13.24
C GLY A 51 -18.96 5.50 11.89
N PHE A 52 -17.99 5.88 11.03
CA PHE A 52 -18.26 6.36 9.68
C PHE A 52 -17.18 5.89 8.71
N ASN A 53 -17.50 5.92 7.43
CA ASN A 53 -16.56 5.59 6.36
C ASN A 53 -15.99 6.87 5.74
N PHE A 54 -14.64 6.92 5.60
CA PHE A 54 -13.94 8.02 4.96
C PHE A 54 -12.75 7.48 4.17
N LEU A 55 -12.61 7.87 2.91
CA LEU A 55 -11.53 7.44 2.00
C LEU A 55 -11.30 5.91 2.02
N GLY A 56 -12.38 5.15 2.05
CA GLY A 56 -12.29 3.69 2.07
C GLY A 56 -11.92 3.06 3.41
N TYR A 57 -11.73 3.86 4.45
CA TYR A 57 -11.55 3.41 5.82
C TYR A 57 -12.84 3.58 6.62
N ASN A 58 -13.06 2.71 7.58
CA ASN A 58 -14.03 2.88 8.65
C ASN A 58 -13.32 3.40 9.89
N VAL A 59 -13.76 4.55 10.39
CA VAL A 59 -13.28 5.19 11.62
C VAL A 59 -14.32 4.98 12.70
N ARG A 60 -13.96 4.31 13.78
CA ARG A 60 -14.89 3.99 14.87
C ARG A 60 -14.16 3.89 16.20
N GLN A 61 -14.84 4.32 17.27
CA GLN A 61 -14.36 4.14 18.64
C GLN A 61 -14.87 2.82 19.23
N TYR A 62 -13.93 2.04 19.78
CA TYR A 62 -14.18 0.79 20.50
C TYR A 62 -13.59 0.88 21.89
N LYS A 63 -14.41 0.81 22.94
CA LYS A 63 -13.95 0.83 24.35
C LYS A 63 -12.92 1.96 24.61
N GLY A 64 -13.24 3.17 24.18
CA GLY A 64 -12.40 4.36 24.36
C GLY A 64 -11.22 4.48 23.39
N LYS A 65 -10.98 3.50 22.50
CA LYS A 65 -9.90 3.54 21.49
C LYS A 65 -10.48 3.73 20.10
N THR A 66 -10.06 4.78 19.40
CA THR A 66 -10.43 4.99 17.98
C THR A 66 -9.58 4.10 17.10
N LEU A 67 -10.24 3.28 16.27
CA LEU A 67 -9.61 2.41 15.30
C LEU A 67 -9.96 2.87 13.89
N ILE A 68 -8.97 2.85 13.01
CA ILE A 68 -9.09 3.12 11.58
C ILE A 68 -8.84 1.80 10.87
N LYS A 69 -9.89 1.20 10.28
CA LYS A 69 -9.83 -0.10 9.60
C LYS A 69 -10.25 0.06 8.14
N PRO A 70 -9.85 -0.82 7.22
CA PRO A 70 -10.46 -0.88 5.89
C PRO A 70 -11.98 -1.03 6.01
N SER A 71 -12.76 -0.26 5.25
CA SER A 71 -14.22 -0.37 5.30
C SER A 71 -14.69 -1.72 4.75
N LYS A 72 -15.71 -2.31 5.37
CA LYS A 72 -16.23 -3.62 5.01
C LYS A 72 -16.64 -3.69 3.53
N ASP A 73 -17.31 -2.66 3.03
CA ASP A 73 -17.80 -2.59 1.66
C ASP A 73 -16.66 -2.59 0.65
N LYS A 74 -15.59 -1.82 0.91
CA LYS A 74 -14.40 -1.80 0.04
C LYS A 74 -13.66 -3.14 0.05
N VAL A 75 -13.58 -3.81 1.20
CA VAL A 75 -12.98 -5.16 1.31
C VAL A 75 -13.79 -6.19 0.53
N LEU A 76 -15.12 -6.19 0.67
CA LEU A 76 -15.99 -7.12 -0.05
C LEU A 76 -15.99 -6.86 -1.55
N SER A 77 -16.06 -5.60 -1.97
CA SER A 77 -15.95 -5.21 -3.38
C SER A 77 -14.62 -5.64 -3.98
N PHE A 78 -13.52 -5.42 -3.27
CA PHE A 78 -12.20 -5.87 -3.69
C PHE A 78 -12.12 -7.40 -3.87
N CYS A 79 -12.63 -8.17 -2.91
CA CYS A 79 -12.69 -9.63 -3.03
C CYS A 79 -13.53 -10.07 -4.24
N LYS A 80 -14.66 -9.38 -4.51
CA LYS A 80 -15.50 -9.65 -5.67
C LYS A 80 -14.76 -9.39 -7.00
N GLU A 81 -14.04 -8.27 -7.09
CA GLU A 81 -13.25 -7.93 -8.29
C GLU A 81 -12.09 -8.92 -8.52
N ILE A 82 -11.39 -9.33 -7.46
CA ILE A 82 -10.38 -10.39 -7.55
C ILE A 82 -11.00 -11.70 -8.04
N GLY A 83 -12.19 -12.06 -7.52
CA GLY A 83 -12.91 -13.26 -7.97
C GLY A 83 -13.26 -13.20 -9.46
N LYS A 84 -13.74 -12.06 -9.96
CA LYS A 84 -14.00 -11.85 -11.39
C LYS A 84 -12.72 -11.96 -12.22
N THR A 85 -11.63 -11.33 -11.76
CA THR A 85 -10.33 -11.37 -12.43
C THR A 85 -9.81 -12.80 -12.56
N ILE A 86 -9.88 -13.61 -11.48
CA ILE A 86 -9.48 -15.01 -11.50
C ILE A 86 -10.37 -15.85 -12.44
N THR A 87 -11.67 -15.58 -12.47
CA THR A 87 -12.60 -16.26 -13.37
C THR A 87 -12.31 -15.94 -14.83
N ALA A 88 -12.01 -14.69 -15.16
CA ALA A 88 -11.61 -14.28 -16.50
C ALA A 88 -10.31 -14.95 -16.98
N LEU A 89 -9.46 -15.37 -16.04
CA LEU A 89 -8.18 -16.04 -16.31
C LEU A 89 -8.28 -17.58 -16.30
N ASN A 90 -9.45 -18.16 -16.52
CA ASN A 90 -9.65 -19.63 -16.48
C ASN A 90 -8.74 -20.40 -17.44
N GLY A 91 -8.46 -19.85 -18.63
CA GLY A 91 -7.56 -20.46 -19.63
C GLY A 91 -6.07 -20.11 -19.48
N ALA A 92 -5.74 -19.16 -18.61
CA ALA A 92 -4.39 -18.64 -18.50
C ALA A 92 -3.41 -19.59 -17.79
N ALA A 93 -2.12 -19.50 -18.08
CA ALA A 93 -1.07 -20.19 -17.34
C ALA A 93 -1.00 -19.66 -15.88
N GLN A 94 -0.56 -20.50 -14.95
CA GLN A 94 -0.44 -20.14 -13.53
C GLN A 94 0.44 -18.89 -13.33
N GLU A 95 1.54 -18.79 -14.07
CA GLU A 95 2.44 -17.63 -14.06
C GLU A 95 1.70 -16.33 -14.41
N SER A 96 0.86 -16.35 -15.46
CA SER A 96 0.08 -15.18 -15.88
C SER A 96 -0.93 -14.75 -14.81
N VAL A 97 -1.57 -15.74 -14.15
CA VAL A 97 -2.49 -15.46 -13.03
C VAL A 97 -1.76 -14.76 -11.88
N ILE A 98 -0.59 -15.27 -11.48
CA ILE A 98 0.22 -14.68 -10.40
C ILE A 98 0.70 -13.28 -10.79
N SER A 99 1.20 -13.12 -11.99
CA SER A 99 1.72 -11.84 -12.50
C SER A 99 0.62 -10.76 -12.56
N LYS A 100 -0.61 -11.15 -12.89
CA LYS A 100 -1.76 -10.23 -12.89
C LYS A 100 -2.24 -9.88 -11.48
N LEU A 101 -2.27 -10.84 -10.56
CA LEU A 101 -2.80 -10.62 -9.21
C LEU A 101 -1.83 -9.89 -8.28
N ASN A 102 -0.53 -10.15 -8.39
CA ASN A 102 0.46 -9.60 -7.47
C ASN A 102 0.47 -8.07 -7.39
N PRO A 103 0.42 -7.30 -8.50
CA PRO A 103 0.32 -5.84 -8.44
C PRO A 103 -0.96 -5.36 -7.75
N ILE A 104 -2.09 -6.01 -8.01
CA ILE A 104 -3.40 -5.65 -7.44
C ILE A 104 -3.39 -5.88 -5.92
N LEU A 105 -2.90 -7.05 -5.48
CA LEU A 105 -2.81 -7.38 -4.05
C LEU A 105 -1.84 -6.47 -3.30
N ARG A 106 -0.68 -6.14 -3.92
CA ARG A 106 0.27 -5.17 -3.34
C ARG A 106 -0.34 -3.77 -3.26
N GLY A 107 -1.04 -3.32 -4.29
CA GLY A 107 -1.70 -2.02 -4.31
C GLY A 107 -2.67 -1.88 -3.14
N PHE A 108 -3.55 -2.89 -2.95
CA PHE A 108 -4.47 -2.93 -1.82
C PHE A 108 -3.73 -2.92 -0.47
N ALA A 109 -2.75 -3.79 -0.31
CA ALA A 109 -1.99 -3.90 0.94
C ALA A 109 -1.24 -2.60 1.27
N ASN A 110 -0.63 -1.96 0.28
CA ASN A 110 0.10 -0.70 0.46
C ASN A 110 -0.84 0.46 0.82
N TYR A 111 -2.03 0.52 0.23
CA TYR A 111 -3.02 1.54 0.56
C TYR A 111 -3.49 1.41 2.02
N TYR A 112 -3.81 0.20 2.46
CA TYR A 112 -4.40 -0.04 3.78
C TYR A 112 -3.37 -0.33 4.90
N ARG A 113 -2.07 -0.38 4.59
CA ARG A 113 -1.02 -0.69 5.59
C ARG A 113 -0.89 0.32 6.72
N ASN A 114 -1.46 1.51 6.58
CA ASN A 114 -1.43 2.56 7.60
C ASN A 114 -2.52 2.41 8.66
N GLY A 115 -3.52 1.58 8.42
CA GLY A 115 -4.63 1.28 9.31
C GLY A 115 -4.45 -0.02 10.10
N VAL A 116 -5.45 -0.35 10.91
CA VAL A 116 -5.56 -1.64 11.62
C VAL A 116 -6.07 -2.70 10.64
N SER A 117 -5.17 -3.25 9.82
CA SER A 117 -5.55 -4.01 8.61
C SER A 117 -5.10 -5.47 8.62
N LYS A 118 -4.40 -5.97 9.64
CA LYS A 118 -3.86 -7.35 9.66
C LYS A 118 -4.93 -8.43 9.51
N GLU A 119 -6.03 -8.31 10.22
CA GLU A 119 -7.16 -9.25 10.10
C GLU A 119 -7.76 -9.20 8.68
N THR A 120 -7.93 -7.99 8.13
CA THR A 120 -8.41 -7.79 6.76
C THR A 120 -7.45 -8.41 5.73
N PHE A 121 -6.15 -8.25 5.91
CA PHE A 121 -5.14 -8.86 5.04
C PHE A 121 -5.19 -10.38 5.07
N SER A 122 -5.38 -10.97 6.26
CA SER A 122 -5.56 -12.42 6.41
C SER A 122 -6.86 -12.89 5.76
N TYR A 123 -7.95 -12.16 5.95
CA TYR A 123 -9.23 -12.46 5.31
C TYR A 123 -9.14 -12.43 3.78
N ILE A 124 -8.56 -11.37 3.20
CA ILE A 124 -8.38 -11.25 1.74
C ILE A 124 -7.50 -12.38 1.22
N HIS A 125 -6.39 -12.68 1.90
CA HIS A 125 -5.48 -13.76 1.51
C HIS A 125 -6.22 -15.11 1.45
N TYR A 126 -7.03 -15.40 2.45
CA TYR A 126 -7.87 -16.61 2.49
C TYR A 126 -8.91 -16.63 1.38
N ARG A 127 -9.60 -15.51 1.11
CA ARG A 127 -10.58 -15.42 0.03
C ARG A 127 -9.95 -15.63 -1.35
N VAL A 128 -8.79 -15.03 -1.58
CA VAL A 128 -8.01 -15.20 -2.82
C VAL A 128 -7.58 -16.66 -2.98
N TRP A 129 -7.09 -17.27 -1.89
CA TRP A 129 -6.76 -18.70 -1.88
C TRP A 129 -7.97 -19.57 -2.27
N GLN A 130 -9.16 -19.30 -1.74
CA GLN A 130 -10.39 -20.03 -2.11
C GLN A 130 -10.73 -19.90 -3.60
N TYR A 131 -10.56 -18.71 -4.18
CA TYR A 131 -10.80 -18.51 -5.61
C TYR A 131 -9.79 -19.26 -6.47
N LEU A 132 -8.51 -19.22 -6.10
CA LEU A 132 -7.45 -19.92 -6.81
C LEU A 132 -7.58 -21.45 -6.68
N TRP A 133 -8.04 -21.94 -5.54
CA TRP A 133 -8.35 -23.37 -5.35
C TRP A 133 -9.45 -23.82 -6.30
N ARG A 134 -10.55 -23.07 -6.41
CA ARG A 134 -11.64 -23.37 -7.35
C ARG A 134 -11.16 -23.28 -8.81
N TRP A 135 -10.33 -22.27 -9.13
CA TRP A 135 -9.73 -22.11 -10.45
C TRP A 135 -8.88 -23.33 -10.81
N ALA A 136 -8.00 -23.79 -9.94
CA ALA A 136 -7.15 -24.96 -10.15
C ALA A 136 -7.98 -26.26 -10.34
N LYS A 137 -9.02 -26.45 -9.54
CA LYS A 137 -9.91 -27.62 -9.65
C LYS A 137 -10.70 -27.63 -10.96
N ARG A 138 -11.19 -26.49 -11.43
CA ARG A 138 -11.93 -26.39 -12.70
C ARG A 138 -11.07 -26.77 -13.91
N ARG A 139 -9.78 -26.50 -13.87
CA ARG A 139 -8.87 -26.86 -14.97
C ARG A 139 -8.65 -28.37 -15.10
N HIS A 140 -8.82 -29.12 -14.04
CA HIS A 140 -8.54 -30.55 -13.96
C HIS A 140 -9.67 -31.31 -13.26
N PRO A 141 -10.87 -31.31 -13.84
CA PRO A 141 -12.05 -31.93 -13.19
C PRO A 141 -11.90 -33.42 -12.94
N LYS A 142 -11.10 -34.11 -13.77
CA LYS A 142 -10.86 -35.57 -13.66
C LYS A 142 -9.66 -35.93 -12.77
N LYS A 143 -8.89 -34.92 -12.24
CA LYS A 143 -7.74 -35.20 -11.38
C LYS A 143 -8.12 -35.15 -9.90
N PRO A 144 -7.54 -36.04 -9.07
CA PRO A 144 -7.80 -36.01 -7.63
C PRO A 144 -7.24 -34.71 -6.97
N THR A 145 -7.83 -34.35 -5.86
CA THR A 145 -7.48 -33.14 -5.08
C THR A 145 -6.01 -33.10 -4.69
N SER A 146 -5.42 -34.27 -4.37
CA SER A 146 -3.99 -34.38 -4.04
C SER A 146 -3.09 -33.99 -5.20
N TRP A 147 -3.45 -34.37 -6.42
CA TRP A 147 -2.72 -33.99 -7.62
C TRP A 147 -2.79 -32.47 -7.85
N VAL A 148 -3.99 -31.87 -7.76
CA VAL A 148 -4.19 -30.42 -7.91
C VAL A 148 -3.39 -29.66 -6.87
N LYS A 149 -3.39 -30.14 -5.61
CA LYS A 149 -2.57 -29.56 -4.55
C LYS A 149 -1.08 -29.58 -4.93
N LYS A 150 -0.54 -30.75 -5.30
CA LYS A 150 0.88 -30.91 -5.63
C LYS A 150 1.31 -30.06 -6.83
N THR A 151 0.41 -29.86 -7.80
CA THR A 151 0.69 -29.12 -9.03
C THR A 151 0.71 -27.60 -8.82
N TYR A 152 -0.23 -27.05 -8.04
CA TYR A 152 -0.46 -25.61 -7.96
C TYR A 152 -0.05 -24.97 -6.64
N PHE A 153 0.10 -25.78 -5.57
CA PHE A 153 0.36 -25.29 -4.24
C PHE A 153 1.56 -25.97 -3.63
N HIS A 154 2.51 -25.19 -3.17
CA HIS A 154 3.79 -25.68 -2.67
C HIS A 154 3.99 -25.29 -1.20
N ASN A 155 4.79 -26.08 -0.50
CA ASN A 155 5.28 -25.70 0.83
C ASN A 155 6.56 -24.89 0.65
N ARG A 156 6.63 -23.73 1.26
CA ARG A 156 7.77 -22.81 1.19
C ARG A 156 8.11 -22.30 2.59
N ASP A 157 9.30 -22.59 3.05
CA ASP A 157 9.76 -22.25 4.39
C ASP A 157 8.72 -22.70 5.45
N THR A 158 8.20 -21.79 6.25
CA THR A 158 7.17 -22.06 7.26
C THR A 158 5.74 -22.01 6.72
N ARG A 159 5.56 -21.65 5.43
CA ARG A 159 4.23 -21.47 4.81
C ARG A 159 3.81 -22.73 4.06
N ARG A 160 2.56 -23.12 4.24
CA ARG A 160 1.94 -24.25 3.54
C ARG A 160 0.95 -23.74 2.50
N TRP A 161 0.76 -24.51 1.44
CA TRP A 161 -0.23 -24.24 0.39
C TRP A 161 -0.03 -22.88 -0.31
N VAL A 162 1.22 -22.52 -0.57
CA VAL A 162 1.57 -21.33 -1.32
C VAL A 162 1.27 -21.56 -2.80
N PHE A 163 0.38 -20.75 -3.38
CA PHE A 163 0.10 -20.81 -4.82
C PHE A 163 1.28 -20.25 -5.58
N GLY A 164 1.93 -21.07 -6.41
CA GLY A 164 3.14 -20.69 -7.11
C GLY A 164 3.62 -21.72 -8.10
N CYS A 165 4.51 -21.30 -9.00
CA CYS A 165 5.12 -22.14 -10.02
C CYS A 165 6.60 -21.84 -10.23
N TYR A 166 7.32 -22.81 -10.75
CA TYR A 166 8.67 -22.58 -11.24
C TYR A 166 8.60 -21.97 -12.64
N THR A 167 9.35 -20.90 -12.87
CA THR A 167 9.49 -20.22 -14.14
C THR A 167 10.96 -19.91 -14.37
N LYS A 168 11.33 -19.51 -15.58
CA LYS A 168 12.69 -19.06 -15.89
C LYS A 168 12.78 -17.56 -15.80
N ASP A 169 13.85 -17.06 -15.20
CA ASP A 169 14.17 -15.64 -15.26
C ASP A 169 14.72 -15.24 -16.65
N ARG A 170 15.00 -13.97 -16.85
CA ARG A 170 15.56 -13.45 -18.11
C ARG A 170 16.92 -14.06 -18.49
N ARG A 171 17.62 -14.69 -17.53
CA ARG A 171 18.91 -15.35 -17.69
C ARG A 171 18.78 -16.86 -17.87
N GLY A 172 17.56 -17.40 -17.90
CA GLY A 172 17.28 -18.82 -18.02
C GLY A 172 17.36 -19.60 -16.71
N ASN A 173 17.64 -18.97 -15.57
CA ASN A 173 17.70 -19.62 -14.27
C ASN A 173 16.31 -19.94 -13.74
N ASN A 174 16.16 -21.07 -13.06
CA ASN A 174 14.92 -21.45 -12.42
C ASN A 174 14.58 -20.48 -11.26
N LYS A 175 13.43 -19.86 -11.33
CA LYS A 175 12.88 -18.96 -10.29
C LYS A 175 11.52 -19.46 -9.85
N PHE A 176 11.28 -19.46 -8.55
CA PHE A 176 9.93 -19.71 -8.03
C PHE A 176 9.13 -18.42 -7.99
N LEU A 177 8.03 -18.38 -8.76
CA LEU A 177 7.08 -17.27 -8.76
C LEU A 177 5.90 -17.64 -7.87
N GLU A 178 5.63 -16.82 -6.85
CA GLU A 178 4.55 -17.07 -5.91
C GLU A 178 3.55 -15.91 -5.83
N LEU A 179 2.34 -16.24 -5.42
CA LEU A 179 1.33 -15.26 -5.08
C LEU A 179 1.79 -14.40 -3.90
N PHE A 180 1.58 -13.09 -4.02
CA PHE A 180 1.92 -12.15 -2.97
C PHE A 180 1.24 -12.48 -1.64
N ASN A 181 2.02 -12.62 -0.59
CA ASN A 181 1.54 -12.88 0.76
C ASN A 181 1.04 -11.58 1.40
N VAL A 182 -0.25 -11.27 1.23
CA VAL A 182 -0.85 -10.05 1.75
C VAL A 182 -0.64 -9.87 3.27
N PRO A 183 -0.80 -10.90 4.13
CA PRO A 183 -0.54 -10.79 5.58
C PRO A 183 0.89 -10.41 5.95
N SER A 184 1.88 -10.66 5.09
CA SER A 184 3.27 -10.29 5.38
C SER A 184 3.53 -8.77 5.29
N THR A 185 2.59 -8.01 4.72
CA THR A 185 2.73 -6.55 4.62
C THR A 185 2.82 -5.92 6.02
N PRO A 186 3.90 -5.20 6.34
CA PRO A 186 4.04 -4.54 7.63
C PRO A 186 3.02 -3.42 7.78
N ILE A 187 2.49 -3.25 8.98
CA ILE A 187 1.65 -2.10 9.33
C ILE A 187 2.57 -0.94 9.69
N ILE A 188 2.42 0.17 8.98
CA ILE A 188 3.17 1.41 9.21
C ILE A 188 2.19 2.45 9.72
N ARG A 189 2.22 2.74 11.00
CA ARG A 189 1.34 3.75 11.60
C ARG A 189 1.82 5.15 11.21
N HIS A 190 0.86 5.99 10.79
CA HIS A 190 1.15 7.41 10.62
C HIS A 190 1.49 8.04 11.97
N VAL A 191 2.62 8.72 12.03
CA VAL A 191 3.02 9.51 13.20
C VAL A 191 2.47 10.92 13.02
N LYS A 192 1.59 11.35 13.94
CA LYS A 192 0.99 12.69 13.89
C LYS A 192 2.09 13.76 13.97
N VAL A 193 1.93 14.84 13.20
CA VAL A 193 2.75 16.05 13.33
C VAL A 193 2.40 16.73 14.65
N THR A 194 3.40 17.20 15.37
CA THR A 194 3.21 17.83 16.68
C THR A 194 2.68 19.26 16.52
N GLY A 195 1.55 19.56 17.15
CA GLY A 195 0.98 20.91 17.19
C GLY A 195 0.78 21.53 15.80
N THR A 196 1.28 22.75 15.62
CA THR A 196 1.24 23.55 14.39
C THR A 196 2.57 23.51 13.63
N ALA A 197 3.42 22.48 13.87
CA ALA A 197 4.73 22.39 13.25
C ALA A 197 4.65 22.43 11.71
N SER A 198 5.27 23.42 11.09
CA SER A 198 5.39 23.57 9.64
C SER A 198 6.75 23.06 9.14
N PRO A 199 6.82 22.38 7.98
CA PRO A 199 8.09 22.06 7.33
C PRO A 199 8.90 23.29 6.94
N ASP A 200 8.23 24.43 6.74
CA ASP A 200 8.84 25.70 6.33
C ASP A 200 9.44 26.49 7.50
N ASP A 201 9.20 26.04 8.74
CA ASP A 201 9.78 26.64 9.94
C ASP A 201 11.21 26.13 10.16
N GLY A 202 12.19 26.97 9.87
CA GLY A 202 13.60 26.63 10.02
C GLY A 202 14.03 26.28 11.45
N SER A 203 13.31 26.74 12.47
CA SER A 203 13.57 26.41 13.88
C SER A 203 13.25 24.93 14.18
N LEU A 204 12.40 24.30 13.39
CA LEU A 204 11.96 22.91 13.53
C LEU A 204 12.74 21.92 12.65
N LYS A 205 13.87 22.34 12.08
CA LYS A 205 14.70 21.49 11.20
C LYS A 205 15.06 20.16 11.86
N GLU A 206 15.53 20.18 13.09
CA GLU A 206 15.90 18.97 13.82
C GLU A 206 14.70 18.03 14.08
N TYR A 207 13.53 18.59 14.38
CA TYR A 207 12.29 17.83 14.52
C TYR A 207 11.94 17.11 13.22
N TRP A 208 11.98 17.78 12.08
CA TRP A 208 11.67 17.20 10.78
C TRP A 208 12.70 16.16 10.36
N GLU A 209 13.98 16.38 10.60
CA GLU A 209 15.03 15.38 10.35
C GLU A 209 14.82 14.09 11.15
N LYS A 210 14.58 14.19 12.45
CA LYS A 210 14.26 13.04 13.31
C LYS A 210 13.03 12.30 12.82
N ARG A 211 12.00 13.03 12.42
CA ARG A 211 10.76 12.46 11.88
C ARG A 211 10.98 11.70 10.59
N HIS A 212 11.62 12.30 9.59
CA HIS A 212 11.91 11.65 8.31
C HIS A 212 12.80 10.41 8.46
N LYS A 213 13.81 10.49 9.30
CA LYS A 213 14.66 9.34 9.62
C LYS A 213 13.89 8.21 10.29
N SER A 214 12.97 8.53 11.21
CA SER A 214 12.10 7.54 11.85
C SER A 214 11.13 6.88 10.86
N MET A 215 10.53 7.66 9.95
CA MET A 215 9.68 7.14 8.87
C MET A 215 10.48 6.24 7.93
N GLY A 216 11.70 6.64 7.57
CA GLY A 216 12.60 5.83 6.76
C GLY A 216 12.88 4.45 7.36
N LYS A 217 13.11 4.37 8.66
CA LYS A 217 13.32 3.09 9.36
C LYS A 217 12.11 2.13 9.32
N GLN A 218 10.91 2.65 9.10
CA GLN A 218 9.67 1.86 9.05
C GLN A 218 9.26 1.49 7.62
N GLN A 219 9.86 2.12 6.60
CA GLN A 219 9.48 1.97 5.20
C GLN A 219 9.77 0.56 4.66
N TRP A 220 10.88 -0.04 5.07
CA TRP A 220 11.32 -1.35 4.61
C TRP A 220 11.22 -2.40 5.72
N SER A 221 11.09 -3.68 5.33
CA SER A 221 11.15 -4.80 6.28
C SER A 221 12.53 -4.84 6.93
N LYS A 222 12.56 -5.01 8.25
CA LYS A 222 13.81 -5.11 9.02
C LYS A 222 14.72 -6.19 8.45
N SER A 223 16.02 -5.89 8.38
CA SER A 223 17.06 -6.78 7.85
C SER A 223 16.90 -7.15 6.38
N SER A 224 16.01 -6.49 5.63
CA SER A 224 15.93 -6.66 4.19
C SER A 224 17.09 -5.96 3.49
N LYS A 225 17.50 -6.46 2.30
CA LYS A 225 18.50 -5.78 1.45
C LYS A 225 18.12 -4.32 1.18
N TYR A 226 16.84 -4.02 1.02
CA TYR A 226 16.35 -2.65 0.80
C TYR A 226 16.50 -1.76 2.03
N GLU A 227 16.31 -2.31 3.23
CA GLU A 227 16.60 -1.56 4.46
C GLU A 227 18.09 -1.24 4.59
N LEU A 228 18.96 -2.20 4.25
CA LEU A 228 20.42 -2.00 4.28
C LEU A 228 20.86 -0.92 3.28
N VAL A 229 20.31 -0.93 2.06
CA VAL A 229 20.53 0.14 1.08
C VAL A 229 20.11 1.50 1.62
N ALA A 230 18.91 1.60 2.20
CA ALA A 230 18.44 2.85 2.78
C ALA A 230 19.31 3.34 3.95
N LYS A 231 19.80 2.42 4.79
CA LYS A 231 20.76 2.73 5.87
C LYS A 231 22.08 3.26 5.32
N ASN A 232 22.64 2.60 4.31
CA ASN A 232 23.88 3.02 3.66
C ASN A 232 23.77 4.41 3.01
N GLN A 233 22.55 4.80 2.62
CA GLN A 233 22.24 6.13 2.11
C GLN A 233 21.85 7.15 3.22
N ASN A 234 21.94 6.78 4.51
CA ASN A 234 21.45 7.59 5.62
C ASN A 234 19.99 8.03 5.45
N TYR A 235 19.17 7.20 4.78
CA TYR A 235 17.78 7.47 4.40
C TYR A 235 17.58 8.68 3.51
N LYS A 236 18.61 9.11 2.77
CA LYS A 236 18.57 10.25 1.84
C LYS A 236 18.68 9.79 0.38
N CYS A 237 18.03 10.52 -0.51
CA CYS A 237 18.19 10.35 -1.94
C CYS A 237 19.55 10.89 -2.38
N PRO A 238 20.42 10.10 -3.04
CA PRO A 238 21.74 10.57 -3.43
C PRO A 238 21.75 11.63 -4.55
N ILE A 239 20.61 11.87 -5.19
CA ILE A 239 20.49 12.86 -6.28
C ILE A 239 20.13 14.25 -5.74
N CYS A 240 19.11 14.36 -4.90
CA CYS A 240 18.66 15.66 -4.36
C CYS A 240 19.13 15.92 -2.91
N GLY A 241 19.67 14.91 -2.23
CA GLY A 241 20.11 15.03 -0.82
C GLY A 241 18.97 15.01 0.21
N GLU A 242 17.71 15.08 -0.24
CA GLU A 242 16.54 15.07 0.63
C GLU A 242 16.24 13.67 1.21
N TYR A 243 15.50 13.63 2.33
CA TYR A 243 15.11 12.37 2.93
C TYR A 243 14.18 11.58 1.99
N LEU A 244 14.41 10.27 1.84
CA LEU A 244 13.62 9.37 1.00
C LEU A 244 12.13 9.37 1.37
N CYS A 245 11.81 9.54 2.64
CA CYS A 245 10.42 9.58 3.13
C CYS A 245 9.91 11.03 3.31
N ASN A 246 10.03 11.85 2.27
CA ASN A 246 9.51 13.22 2.22
C ASN A 246 8.08 13.33 1.67
N GLY A 247 7.43 12.21 1.35
CA GLY A 247 6.09 12.16 0.76
C GLY A 247 6.10 11.76 -0.71
N GLU A 248 7.26 11.81 -1.39
CA GLU A 248 7.40 11.34 -2.76
C GLU A 248 7.46 9.81 -2.83
N LYS A 249 7.09 9.27 -3.99
CA LYS A 249 7.24 7.84 -4.29
C LYS A 249 8.72 7.48 -4.37
N ILE A 250 9.12 6.44 -3.66
CA ILE A 250 10.48 5.90 -3.68
C ILE A 250 10.56 4.78 -4.72
N GLU A 251 11.58 4.81 -5.54
CA GLU A 251 11.90 3.78 -6.52
C GLU A 251 13.30 3.23 -6.27
N THR A 252 13.47 1.93 -6.54
CA THR A 252 14.79 1.28 -6.46
C THR A 252 15.43 1.28 -7.84
N HIS A 253 16.58 1.93 -7.94
CA HIS A 253 17.37 2.07 -9.16
C HIS A 253 18.56 1.10 -9.14
N HIS A 254 18.82 0.42 -10.25
CA HIS A 254 20.04 -0.36 -10.45
C HIS A 254 21.09 0.53 -11.13
N ILE A 255 22.26 0.71 -10.48
CA ILE A 255 23.38 1.50 -10.99
C ILE A 255 23.81 0.94 -12.34
N LEU A 256 24.12 -0.35 -12.39
CA LEU A 256 24.28 -1.11 -13.62
C LEU A 256 22.95 -1.82 -13.94
N PRO A 257 22.30 -1.52 -15.07
CA PRO A 257 21.02 -2.13 -15.42
C PRO A 257 21.10 -3.66 -15.47
N VAL A 258 20.07 -4.34 -15.00
CA VAL A 258 19.98 -5.81 -15.03
C VAL A 258 20.11 -6.35 -16.46
N ALA A 259 19.60 -5.60 -17.46
CA ALA A 259 19.75 -5.95 -18.87
C ALA A 259 21.22 -5.93 -19.36
N GLN A 260 22.09 -5.17 -18.68
CA GLN A 260 23.53 -5.07 -18.97
C GLN A 260 24.39 -5.93 -18.03
N GLY A 261 23.80 -6.88 -17.33
CA GLY A 261 24.51 -7.78 -16.43
C GLY A 261 24.54 -7.34 -14.95
N GLY A 262 23.93 -6.21 -14.59
CA GLY A 262 23.87 -5.77 -13.20
C GLY A 262 23.17 -6.77 -12.29
N LEU A 263 23.72 -7.00 -11.09
CA LEU A 263 23.15 -7.86 -10.07
C LEU A 263 22.11 -7.10 -9.24
N ASP A 264 21.13 -7.83 -8.71
CA ASP A 264 20.16 -7.28 -7.77
C ASP A 264 20.66 -7.42 -6.32
N ASP A 265 21.81 -6.83 -6.05
CA ASP A 265 22.48 -6.83 -4.75
C ASP A 265 22.60 -5.41 -4.15
N ILE A 266 23.08 -5.33 -2.90
CA ILE A 266 23.15 -4.08 -2.15
C ILE A 266 24.12 -3.08 -2.80
N SER A 267 25.17 -3.55 -3.45
CA SER A 267 26.20 -2.70 -4.07
C SER A 267 25.68 -2.03 -5.34
N ASN A 268 24.75 -2.70 -6.04
CA ASN A 268 24.23 -2.25 -7.33
C ASN A 268 22.89 -1.55 -7.26
N ILE A 269 22.29 -1.37 -6.08
CA ILE A 269 20.98 -0.72 -5.96
C ILE A 269 21.03 0.54 -5.10
N LYS A 270 20.22 1.53 -5.50
CA LYS A 270 20.00 2.80 -4.77
C LYS A 270 18.50 3.08 -4.68
N HIS A 271 18.09 3.71 -3.61
CA HIS A 271 16.75 4.26 -3.48
C HIS A 271 16.73 5.72 -3.89
N LEU A 272 15.83 6.07 -4.80
CA LEU A 272 15.67 7.42 -5.34
C LEU A 272 14.20 7.83 -5.23
N HIS A 273 13.92 9.13 -5.18
CA HIS A 273 12.59 9.62 -5.45
C HIS A 273 12.22 9.36 -6.92
N SER A 274 10.93 9.19 -7.22
CA SER A 274 10.47 8.92 -8.59
C SER A 274 10.87 10.04 -9.57
N SER A 275 10.84 11.30 -9.14
CA SER A 275 11.32 12.46 -9.87
C SER A 275 12.81 12.37 -10.20
N CYS A 276 13.64 12.09 -9.17
CA CYS A 276 15.08 11.91 -9.30
C CYS A 276 15.45 10.69 -10.18
N HIS A 277 14.69 9.59 -10.07
CA HIS A 277 14.87 8.40 -10.90
C HIS A 277 14.64 8.70 -12.40
N LYS A 278 13.59 9.45 -12.71
CA LYS A 278 13.34 9.92 -14.07
C LYS A 278 14.46 10.83 -14.59
N GLN A 279 14.97 11.72 -13.74
CA GLN A 279 16.08 12.62 -14.08
C GLN A 279 17.37 11.83 -14.42
N VAL A 280 17.72 10.80 -13.65
CA VAL A 280 18.86 9.92 -13.95
C VAL A 280 18.72 9.29 -15.32
N HIS A 281 17.54 8.74 -15.64
CA HIS A 281 17.28 8.11 -16.94
C HIS A 281 17.22 9.10 -18.12
N SER A 282 16.85 10.37 -17.89
CA SER A 282 16.87 11.39 -18.93
C SER A 282 18.30 11.87 -19.22
N LYS A 283 19.14 12.02 -18.18
CA LYS A 283 20.54 12.42 -18.33
C LYS A 283 21.43 11.30 -18.91
N SER A 284 21.16 10.03 -18.59
CA SER A 284 21.89 8.89 -19.14
C SER A 284 21.72 8.73 -20.67
N LYS A 285 20.76 9.44 -21.26
CA LYS A 285 20.62 9.55 -22.73
C LYS A 285 21.48 10.67 -23.32
N LEU A 286 21.99 11.59 -22.51
CA LEU A 286 22.74 12.77 -22.95
C LEU A 286 24.22 12.71 -22.55
N ASP A 287 24.53 12.15 -21.39
CA ASP A 287 25.91 11.99 -20.90
C ASP A 287 26.06 10.66 -20.16
N GLY A 288 26.99 9.81 -20.62
CA GLY A 288 27.25 8.53 -20.00
C GLY A 288 27.62 8.66 -18.52
N TRP A 289 26.67 8.45 -17.64
CA TRP A 289 26.94 8.27 -16.22
C TRP A 289 27.63 6.91 -16.01
N LYS A 290 28.97 6.99 -15.80
CA LYS A 290 29.75 5.90 -15.25
C LYS A 290 29.74 5.95 -13.73
#